data_c954ef2d6b52b87e4b0d26d9508fcc94
#
_entry.id   c954ef2d6b52b87e4b0d26d9508fcc94
#
_cell.length_a   1.000
_cell.length_b   1.000
_cell.length_c   1.000
_cell.angle_alpha   90.00
_cell.angle_beta   90.00
_cell.angle_gamma   90.00
#
_symmetry.space_group_name_H-M   'P 1'
#
loop_
_entity.id
_entity.type
_entity.pdbx_description
1 polymer ?
#
loop_
_entity_poly.entity_id
_entity_poly.type
_entity_poly.pdbx_seq_one_letter_code
_entity_poly.pdbx_strand_id
1 'polypeptide(L)'
;MASLQDQLLKAGLANEKQSKQATKAKKKQTRDVRKGVDVGETAAQRALREKQAQASRSKQLNAQRDAQGHDRAVVAQVKQMLERCRLDLSGGEVSYNFVDGKAIKKLYVNAQQQVALSRGSLVIVGLDEHYSVVPANVALRIEERAPETLIIRAEAADEGVTDEDDPYADFVIPDDLMW
;
A
#
# COMPACT_ATOMS: atom_id res chain seq x y z
N MET A 1 -41.89 -39.79 3.98
CA MET A 1 -40.44 -39.51 3.99
C MET A 1 -39.91 -39.75 5.40
N ALA A 2 -38.90 -40.59 5.57
CA ALA A 2 -38.31 -40.85 6.89
C ALA A 2 -37.69 -39.55 7.42
N SER A 3 -38.00 -39.23 8.67
CA SER A 3 -37.44 -38.05 9.33
C SER A 3 -35.91 -38.23 9.51
N LEU A 4 -35.15 -37.11 9.43
CA LEU A 4 -33.72 -37.09 9.69
C LEU A 4 -33.37 -37.76 11.05
N GLN A 5 -34.28 -37.68 12.03
CA GLN A 5 -34.22 -38.36 13.32
C GLN A 5 -34.25 -39.88 13.19
N ASP A 6 -35.11 -40.40 12.28
CA ASP A 6 -35.19 -41.85 12.05
C ASP A 6 -33.94 -42.37 11.34
N GLN A 7 -33.33 -41.56 10.48
CA GLN A 7 -32.06 -41.91 9.85
C GLN A 7 -30.89 -41.95 10.84
N LEU A 8 -30.83 -41.00 11.77
CA LEU A 8 -29.81 -40.98 12.83
C LEU A 8 -29.95 -42.12 13.83
N LEU A 9 -31.19 -42.51 14.15
CA LEU A 9 -31.48 -43.68 14.97
C LEU A 9 -31.06 -44.98 14.27
N LYS A 10 -31.38 -45.13 12.96
CA LYS A 10 -30.95 -46.28 12.15
C LYS A 10 -29.46 -46.40 11.98
N ALA A 11 -28.74 -45.24 11.91
CA ALA A 11 -27.28 -45.16 11.79
C ALA A 11 -26.56 -45.38 13.16
N GLY A 12 -27.31 -45.61 14.25
CA GLY A 12 -26.73 -45.82 15.59
C GLY A 12 -26.05 -44.57 16.21
N LEU A 13 -26.18 -43.40 15.55
CA LEU A 13 -25.55 -42.16 15.99
C LEU A 13 -26.33 -41.39 17.06
N ALA A 14 -27.59 -41.75 17.28
CA ALA A 14 -28.42 -41.15 18.32
C ALA A 14 -29.15 -42.24 19.15
N ASN A 15 -29.22 -42.04 20.46
CA ASN A 15 -29.94 -42.94 21.34
C ASN A 15 -31.41 -42.52 21.40
N GLU A 16 -32.34 -43.48 21.47
CA GLU A 16 -33.78 -43.20 21.48
C GLU A 16 -34.21 -42.28 22.64
N LYS A 17 -33.53 -42.37 23.79
CA LYS A 17 -33.69 -41.44 24.92
C LYS A 17 -33.32 -40.01 24.56
N GLN A 18 -32.25 -39.81 23.83
CA GLN A 18 -31.78 -38.47 23.38
C GLN A 18 -32.75 -37.87 22.38
N SER A 19 -33.25 -38.68 21.44
CA SER A 19 -34.26 -38.23 20.46
C SER A 19 -35.59 -37.79 21.15
N LYS A 20 -36.05 -38.59 22.14
CA LYS A 20 -37.24 -38.25 22.93
C LYS A 20 -37.03 -36.99 23.79
N GLN A 21 -35.84 -36.80 24.36
CA GLN A 21 -35.49 -35.56 25.10
C GLN A 21 -35.45 -34.34 24.19
N ALA A 22 -34.83 -34.45 23.01
CA ALA A 22 -34.73 -33.36 22.07
C ALA A 22 -36.13 -32.91 21.55
N THR A 23 -37.01 -33.86 21.23
CA THR A 23 -38.38 -33.54 20.81
C THR A 23 -39.21 -32.92 21.96
N LYS A 24 -39.01 -33.37 23.20
CA LYS A 24 -39.64 -32.79 24.38
C LYS A 24 -39.16 -31.38 24.68
N ALA A 25 -37.86 -31.13 24.57
CA ALA A 25 -37.27 -29.81 24.69
C ALA A 25 -37.76 -28.84 23.63
N LYS A 26 -37.81 -29.28 22.36
CA LYS A 26 -38.36 -28.49 21.25
C LYS A 26 -39.82 -28.12 21.43
N LYS A 27 -40.66 -29.07 21.85
CA LYS A 27 -42.10 -28.80 22.16
C LYS A 27 -42.24 -27.83 23.33
N LYS A 28 -41.39 -27.94 24.37
CA LYS A 28 -41.40 -27.00 25.51
C LYS A 28 -41.01 -25.60 25.04
N GLN A 29 -39.95 -25.47 24.28
CA GLN A 29 -39.51 -24.19 23.72
C GLN A 29 -40.57 -23.50 22.83
N THR A 30 -41.23 -24.26 21.96
CA THR A 30 -42.30 -23.72 21.10
C THR A 30 -43.49 -23.24 21.93
N ARG A 31 -43.81 -23.94 23.01
CA ARG A 31 -44.89 -23.58 23.93
C ARG A 31 -44.52 -22.31 24.75
N ASP A 32 -43.27 -22.19 25.19
CA ASP A 32 -42.81 -21.04 25.96
C ASP A 32 -42.73 -19.77 25.08
N VAL A 33 -42.29 -19.88 23.82
CA VAL A 33 -42.38 -18.80 22.81
C VAL A 33 -43.80 -18.34 22.58
N ARG A 34 -44.78 -19.29 22.48
CA ARG A 34 -46.23 -18.94 22.33
C ARG A 34 -46.81 -18.23 23.54
N LYS A 35 -46.20 -18.43 24.72
CA LYS A 35 -46.62 -17.78 25.97
C LYS A 35 -45.94 -16.45 26.21
N GLY A 36 -45.11 -15.96 25.28
CA GLY A 36 -44.37 -14.71 25.41
C GLY A 36 -43.27 -14.74 26.46
N VAL A 37 -42.87 -15.93 26.91
CA VAL A 37 -41.70 -16.08 27.79
C VAL A 37 -40.47 -15.89 26.95
N ASP A 38 -39.60 -14.97 27.35
CA ASP A 38 -38.31 -14.74 26.71
C ASP A 38 -37.45 -16.02 26.82
N VAL A 39 -37.53 -16.83 25.78
CA VAL A 39 -36.69 -18.01 25.64
C VAL A 39 -35.36 -17.55 25.11
N GLY A 40 -34.43 -17.29 26.01
CA GLY A 40 -33.08 -16.82 25.64
C GLY A 40 -32.52 -17.53 24.40
N GLU A 41 -31.52 -16.91 23.80
CA GLU A 41 -30.91 -17.31 22.52
C GLU A 41 -30.76 -18.83 22.38
N THR A 42 -31.35 -19.41 21.34
CA THR A 42 -31.29 -20.85 21.10
C THR A 42 -29.89 -21.30 20.74
N ALA A 43 -29.56 -22.57 21.03
CA ALA A 43 -28.24 -23.11 20.64
C ALA A 43 -27.95 -22.97 19.13
N ALA A 44 -28.99 -23.07 18.29
CA ALA A 44 -28.87 -22.85 16.84
C ALA A 44 -28.52 -21.38 16.49
N GLN A 45 -29.12 -20.42 17.19
CA GLN A 45 -28.84 -19.00 17.02
C GLN A 45 -27.42 -18.65 17.46
N ARG A 46 -26.97 -19.19 18.59
CA ARG A 46 -25.58 -19.04 19.07
C ARG A 46 -24.59 -19.59 18.05
N ALA A 47 -24.81 -20.81 17.57
CA ALA A 47 -23.95 -21.42 16.55
C ALA A 47 -23.90 -20.62 15.24
N LEU A 48 -25.05 -20.06 14.80
CA LEU A 48 -25.12 -19.19 13.64
C LEU A 48 -24.32 -17.90 13.86
N ARG A 49 -24.49 -17.27 15.02
CA ARG A 49 -23.78 -16.05 15.40
C ARG A 49 -22.28 -16.26 15.50
N GLU A 50 -21.85 -17.36 16.12
CA GLU A 50 -20.44 -17.73 16.19
C GLU A 50 -19.85 -17.97 14.81
N LYS A 51 -20.55 -18.69 13.93
CA LYS A 51 -20.15 -18.92 12.55
C LYS A 51 -20.03 -17.61 11.76
N GLN A 52 -20.98 -16.69 11.93
CA GLN A 52 -20.92 -15.36 11.31
C GLN A 52 -19.76 -14.53 11.85
N ALA A 53 -19.55 -14.54 13.17
CA ALA A 53 -18.43 -13.86 13.80
C ALA A 53 -17.07 -14.41 13.34
N GLN A 54 -16.97 -15.73 13.21
CA GLN A 54 -15.74 -16.37 12.68
C GLN A 54 -15.54 -16.02 11.20
N ALA A 55 -16.58 -16.05 10.38
CA ALA A 55 -16.51 -15.67 8.97
C ALA A 55 -16.10 -14.20 8.80
N SER A 56 -16.65 -13.28 9.61
CA SER A 56 -16.27 -11.87 9.57
C SER A 56 -14.82 -11.65 9.97
N ARG A 57 -14.33 -12.32 11.03
CA ARG A 57 -12.92 -12.26 11.44
C ARG A 57 -11.99 -12.79 10.35
N SER A 58 -12.33 -13.93 9.75
CA SER A 58 -11.54 -14.51 8.65
C SER A 58 -11.49 -13.57 7.45
N LYS A 59 -12.61 -12.94 7.09
CA LYS A 59 -12.68 -11.96 6.01
C LYS A 59 -11.81 -10.73 6.30
N GLN A 60 -11.83 -10.22 7.53
CA GLN A 60 -11.00 -9.09 7.93
C GLN A 60 -9.50 -9.43 7.88
N LEU A 61 -9.11 -10.60 8.42
CA LEU A 61 -7.72 -11.05 8.38
C LEU A 61 -7.21 -11.29 6.96
N ASN A 62 -8.05 -11.83 6.08
CA ASN A 62 -7.68 -12.01 4.68
C ASN A 62 -7.52 -10.65 3.99
N ALA A 63 -8.46 -9.71 4.19
CA ALA A 63 -8.34 -8.37 3.63
C ALA A 63 -7.06 -7.64 4.09
N GLN A 64 -6.68 -7.79 5.37
CA GLN A 64 -5.43 -7.23 5.87
C GLN A 64 -4.19 -7.88 5.23
N ARG A 65 -4.20 -9.21 5.07
CA ARG A 65 -3.11 -9.93 4.41
C ARG A 65 -2.99 -9.55 2.93
N ASP A 66 -4.12 -9.41 2.26
CA ASP A 66 -4.16 -9.03 0.85
C ASP A 66 -3.64 -7.60 0.66
N ALA A 67 -4.03 -6.66 1.53
CA ALA A 67 -3.52 -5.29 1.52
C ALA A 67 -1.99 -5.27 1.73
N GLN A 68 -1.48 -5.93 2.77
CA GLN A 68 -0.04 -6.03 3.02
C GLN A 68 0.70 -6.74 1.89
N GLY A 69 0.08 -7.75 1.27
CA GLY A 69 0.62 -8.44 0.10
C GLY A 69 0.73 -7.51 -1.11
N HIS A 70 -0.29 -6.69 -1.32
CA HIS A 70 -0.30 -5.70 -2.40
C HIS A 70 0.81 -4.65 -2.22
N ASP A 71 0.95 -4.07 -1.02
CA ASP A 71 1.99 -3.08 -0.74
C ASP A 71 3.40 -3.64 -0.98
N ARG A 72 3.65 -4.86 -0.49
CA ARG A 72 4.93 -5.56 -0.74
C ARG A 72 5.16 -5.82 -2.23
N ALA A 73 4.12 -6.19 -2.97
CA ALA A 73 4.21 -6.44 -4.40
C ALA A 73 4.53 -5.15 -5.16
N VAL A 74 3.94 -4.02 -4.79
CA VAL A 74 4.24 -2.70 -5.38
C VAL A 74 5.69 -2.32 -5.15
N VAL A 75 6.18 -2.42 -3.90
CA VAL A 75 7.59 -2.13 -3.58
C VAL A 75 8.53 -3.04 -4.36
N ALA A 76 8.23 -4.34 -4.47
CA ALA A 76 9.03 -5.27 -5.24
C ALA A 76 9.06 -4.94 -6.74
N GLN A 77 7.94 -4.49 -7.32
CA GLN A 77 7.86 -4.02 -8.70
C GLN A 77 8.70 -2.77 -8.93
N VAL A 78 8.62 -1.79 -8.03
CA VAL A 78 9.45 -0.58 -8.09
C VAL A 78 10.92 -0.94 -8.03
N LYS A 79 11.31 -1.81 -7.10
CA LYS A 79 12.69 -2.29 -6.96
C LYS A 79 13.19 -2.96 -8.24
N GLN A 80 12.38 -3.82 -8.84
CA GLN A 80 12.71 -4.47 -10.11
C GLN A 80 12.85 -3.46 -11.27
N MET A 81 11.98 -2.43 -11.31
CA MET A 81 12.11 -1.37 -12.32
C MET A 81 13.39 -0.57 -12.13
N LEU A 82 13.74 -0.22 -10.89
CA LEU A 82 14.98 0.47 -10.57
C LEU A 82 16.21 -0.37 -10.96
N GLU A 83 16.25 -1.64 -10.62
CA GLU A 83 17.36 -2.54 -10.96
C GLU A 83 17.59 -2.65 -12.47
N ARG A 84 16.52 -2.63 -13.26
CA ARG A 84 16.59 -2.73 -14.73
C ARG A 84 16.92 -1.41 -15.43
N CYS A 85 16.48 -0.30 -14.87
CA CYS A 85 16.52 1.01 -15.54
C CYS A 85 17.49 1.99 -14.89
N ARG A 86 18.10 1.64 -13.76
CA ARG A 86 19.12 2.49 -13.14
C ARG A 86 20.30 2.67 -14.06
N LEU A 87 20.78 3.88 -14.14
CA LEU A 87 22.03 4.19 -14.83
C LEU A 87 23.21 3.83 -13.95
N ASP A 88 24.27 3.35 -14.59
CA ASP A 88 25.54 3.09 -13.90
C ASP A 88 26.18 4.42 -13.52
N LEU A 89 26.51 4.57 -12.24
CA LEU A 89 27.18 5.74 -11.67
C LEU A 89 28.67 5.47 -11.43
N SER A 90 29.17 4.28 -11.79
CA SER A 90 30.57 3.95 -11.65
C SER A 90 31.43 4.87 -12.51
N GLY A 91 32.43 5.51 -11.92
CA GLY A 91 33.27 6.51 -12.58
C GLY A 91 32.69 7.93 -12.62
N GLY A 92 31.64 8.22 -11.84
CA GLY A 92 31.17 9.58 -11.61
C GLY A 92 32.20 10.41 -10.82
N GLU A 93 32.71 11.50 -11.42
CA GLU A 93 33.69 12.41 -10.79
C GLU A 93 33.01 13.69 -10.26
N VAL A 94 31.80 13.99 -10.75
CA VAL A 94 31.12 15.24 -10.43
C VAL A 94 30.11 15.00 -9.31
N SER A 95 30.22 15.78 -8.23
CA SER A 95 29.26 15.73 -7.13
C SER A 95 27.97 16.47 -7.50
N TYR A 96 26.84 15.78 -7.43
CA TYR A 96 25.51 16.36 -7.57
C TYR A 96 24.83 16.40 -6.22
N ASN A 97 24.49 17.61 -5.75
CA ASN A 97 23.79 17.79 -4.46
C ASN A 97 22.28 17.82 -4.71
N PHE A 98 21.53 17.14 -3.87
CA PHE A 98 20.07 17.15 -3.93
C PHE A 98 19.46 17.16 -2.53
N VAL A 99 18.22 17.58 -2.41
CA VAL A 99 17.52 17.68 -1.15
C VAL A 99 16.62 16.46 -0.96
N ASP A 100 16.79 15.78 0.17
CA ASP A 100 15.92 14.72 0.62
C ASP A 100 15.23 15.17 1.92
N GLY A 101 14.01 15.65 1.81
CA GLY A 101 13.26 16.23 2.91
C GLY A 101 13.99 17.44 3.52
N LYS A 102 14.67 17.24 4.63
CA LYS A 102 15.45 18.28 5.33
C LYS A 102 16.98 18.13 5.19
N ALA A 103 17.43 17.09 4.56
CA ALA A 103 18.86 16.75 4.45
C ALA A 103 19.34 16.97 3.02
N ILE A 104 20.52 17.59 2.89
CA ILE A 104 21.23 17.67 1.60
C ILE A 104 22.12 16.44 1.48
N LYS A 105 21.89 15.66 0.42
CA LYS A 105 22.67 14.47 0.08
C LYS A 105 23.46 14.69 -1.19
N LYS A 106 24.51 13.89 -1.37
CA LYS A 106 25.41 13.97 -2.52
C LYS A 106 25.41 12.65 -3.29
N LEU A 107 25.39 12.77 -4.60
CA LEU A 107 25.55 11.65 -5.52
C LEU A 107 26.67 11.97 -6.51
N TYR A 108 27.52 11.02 -6.80
CA TYR A 108 28.59 11.21 -7.79
C TYR A 108 28.09 10.73 -9.15
N VAL A 109 28.17 11.59 -10.15
CA VAL A 109 27.65 11.36 -11.50
C VAL A 109 28.68 11.80 -12.55
N ASN A 110 28.51 11.34 -13.77
CA ASN A 110 29.30 11.83 -14.90
C ASN A 110 28.81 13.19 -15.38
N ALA A 111 29.65 13.97 -16.06
CA ALA A 111 29.29 15.29 -16.58
C ALA A 111 28.03 15.26 -17.47
N GLN A 112 27.86 14.23 -18.31
CA GLN A 112 26.66 14.07 -19.13
C GLN A 112 25.42 13.80 -18.29
N GLN A 113 25.53 12.99 -17.24
CA GLN A 113 24.42 12.70 -16.31
C GLN A 113 24.05 13.95 -15.51
N GLN A 114 25.02 14.78 -15.12
CA GLN A 114 24.77 16.04 -14.43
C GLN A 114 23.91 16.98 -15.30
N VAL A 115 24.28 17.16 -16.57
CA VAL A 115 23.52 17.97 -17.51
C VAL A 115 22.11 17.39 -17.74
N ALA A 116 21.99 16.07 -17.83
CA ALA A 116 20.72 15.41 -18.02
C ALA A 116 19.82 15.50 -16.76
N LEU A 117 20.41 15.48 -15.56
CA LEU A 117 19.70 15.74 -14.31
C LEU A 117 19.22 17.19 -14.22
N SER A 118 20.07 18.17 -14.56
CA SER A 118 19.68 19.58 -14.54
C SER A 118 18.58 19.93 -15.55
N ARG A 119 18.53 19.22 -16.69
CA ARG A 119 17.46 19.34 -17.70
C ARG A 119 16.17 18.56 -17.35
N GLY A 120 16.17 17.79 -16.27
CA GLY A 120 15.03 16.96 -15.88
C GLY A 120 14.81 15.72 -16.75
N SER A 121 15.68 15.40 -17.71
CA SER A 121 15.62 14.16 -18.50
C SER A 121 16.01 12.92 -17.70
N LEU A 122 16.84 13.11 -16.67
CA LEU A 122 17.11 12.13 -15.64
C LEU A 122 16.54 12.59 -14.30
N VAL A 123 16.21 11.62 -13.44
CA VAL A 123 15.57 11.85 -12.16
C VAL A 123 16.23 10.95 -11.11
N ILE A 124 16.37 11.46 -9.89
CA ILE A 124 16.85 10.68 -8.76
C ILE A 124 15.65 10.06 -8.05
N VAL A 125 15.68 8.75 -7.88
CA VAL A 125 14.66 8.00 -7.14
C VAL A 125 15.28 7.38 -5.91
N GLY A 126 14.71 7.67 -4.75
CA GLY A 126 15.11 7.12 -3.46
C GLY A 126 14.21 5.95 -3.05
N LEU A 127 14.81 4.80 -2.74
CA LEU A 127 14.14 3.64 -2.19
C LEU A 127 15.05 2.99 -1.13
N ASP A 128 14.52 2.72 0.06
CA ASP A 128 15.24 2.03 1.15
C ASP A 128 16.64 2.64 1.42
N GLU A 129 16.74 3.98 1.54
CA GLU A 129 17.99 4.74 1.76
C GLU A 129 19.00 4.69 0.58
N HIS A 130 18.66 4.02 -0.51
CA HIS A 130 19.46 3.98 -1.73
C HIS A 130 18.90 4.92 -2.78
N TYR A 131 19.81 5.64 -3.46
CA TYR A 131 19.45 6.57 -4.53
C TYR A 131 19.91 6.00 -5.86
N SER A 132 19.01 6.03 -6.83
CA SER A 132 19.27 5.56 -8.18
C SER A 132 18.89 6.65 -9.18
N VAL A 133 19.68 6.82 -10.22
CA VAL A 133 19.35 7.72 -11.33
C VAL A 133 18.66 6.93 -12.42
N VAL A 134 17.49 7.39 -12.82
CA VAL A 134 16.66 6.76 -13.86
C VAL A 134 16.17 7.79 -14.86
N PRO A 135 15.80 7.40 -16.08
CA PRO A 135 15.14 8.26 -17.05
C PRO A 135 13.77 8.77 -16.52
N ALA A 136 13.40 10.00 -16.89
CA ALA A 136 12.17 10.65 -16.44
C ALA A 136 10.90 9.83 -16.73
N ASN A 137 10.84 9.14 -17.88
CA ASN A 137 9.72 8.28 -18.25
C ASN A 137 9.54 7.07 -17.31
N VAL A 138 10.64 6.56 -16.76
CA VAL A 138 10.59 5.47 -15.76
C VAL A 138 10.14 6.00 -14.42
N ALA A 139 10.63 7.18 -14.02
CA ALA A 139 10.22 7.84 -12.78
C ALA A 139 8.70 8.12 -12.75
N LEU A 140 8.11 8.57 -13.87
CA LEU A 140 6.65 8.75 -13.98
C LEU A 140 5.88 7.44 -13.71
N ARG A 141 6.34 6.32 -14.27
CA ARG A 141 5.71 5.00 -14.05
C ARG A 141 5.85 4.51 -12.61
N ILE A 142 6.94 4.88 -11.94
CA ILE A 142 7.14 4.58 -10.53
C ILE A 142 6.18 5.41 -9.68
N GLU A 143 6.04 6.71 -9.98
CA GLU A 143 5.13 7.63 -9.30
C GLU A 143 3.68 7.18 -9.37
N GLU A 144 3.22 6.73 -10.55
CA GLU A 144 1.87 6.20 -10.75
C GLU A 144 1.58 4.97 -9.87
N ARG A 145 2.59 4.15 -9.57
CA ARG A 145 2.43 2.90 -8.81
C ARG A 145 2.70 3.03 -7.34
N ALA A 146 3.64 3.87 -6.99
CA ALA A 146 4.10 4.10 -5.62
C ALA A 146 4.33 5.60 -5.40
N PRO A 147 3.27 6.38 -5.17
CA PRO A 147 3.37 7.83 -4.98
C PRO A 147 4.18 8.21 -3.74
N GLU A 148 4.39 7.27 -2.81
CA GLU A 148 5.21 7.47 -1.61
C GLU A 148 6.72 7.37 -1.89
N THR A 149 7.12 6.94 -3.09
CA THR A 149 8.53 6.85 -3.45
C THR A 149 9.12 8.25 -3.62
N LEU A 150 10.26 8.50 -3.00
CA LEU A 150 10.95 9.79 -3.10
C LEU A 150 11.46 9.98 -4.53
N ILE A 151 10.91 10.94 -5.25
CA ILE A 151 11.31 11.31 -6.61
C ILE A 151 11.82 12.73 -6.59
N ILE A 152 13.11 12.90 -6.88
CA ILE A 152 13.76 14.20 -6.91
C ILE A 152 14.01 14.56 -8.36
N ARG A 153 13.28 15.56 -8.83
CA ARG A 153 13.47 16.19 -10.13
C ARG A 153 14.22 17.49 -9.91
N ALA A 154 15.18 17.82 -10.78
CA ALA A 154 15.65 19.19 -10.86
C ALA A 154 14.43 20.03 -11.27
N GLU A 155 14.15 21.08 -10.54
CA GLU A 155 13.30 22.14 -11.07
C GLU A 155 14.01 22.58 -12.34
N ALA A 156 13.37 22.42 -13.50
CA ALA A 156 13.87 22.98 -14.72
C ALA A 156 14.10 24.46 -14.40
N ALA A 157 15.37 24.89 -14.45
CA ALA A 157 15.63 26.32 -14.42
C ALA A 157 14.73 26.88 -15.51
N ASP A 158 13.76 27.68 -15.09
CA ASP A 158 12.82 28.32 -15.97
C ASP A 158 13.65 29.12 -16.97
N GLU A 159 13.89 28.59 -18.17
CA GLU A 159 14.52 29.29 -19.26
C GLU A 159 13.59 30.41 -19.78
N GLY A 160 12.68 30.87 -18.95
CA GLY A 160 11.64 31.84 -19.22
C GLY A 160 11.69 33.10 -18.38
N VAL A 161 12.75 33.38 -17.64
CA VAL A 161 12.99 34.76 -17.21
C VAL A 161 13.59 35.50 -18.42
N THR A 162 12.70 35.96 -19.29
CA THR A 162 13.04 37.02 -20.21
C THR A 162 13.55 38.19 -19.36
N ASP A 163 14.66 38.81 -19.80
CA ASP A 163 15.35 39.96 -19.20
C ASP A 163 14.44 41.21 -18.92
N GLU A 164 13.12 41.06 -19.04
CA GLU A 164 12.16 42.15 -18.81
C GLU A 164 11.71 42.30 -17.36
N ASP A 165 11.99 41.33 -16.48
CA ASP A 165 11.60 41.35 -15.06
C ASP A 165 12.80 41.25 -14.09
N ASP A 166 14.01 41.55 -14.54
CA ASP A 166 15.18 41.67 -13.64
C ASP A 166 15.09 43.01 -12.90
N PRO A 167 14.73 43.04 -11.60
CA PRO A 167 14.67 44.28 -10.82
C PRO A 167 16.02 44.98 -10.65
N TYR A 168 17.10 44.36 -11.13
CA TYR A 168 18.47 44.87 -11.09
C TYR A 168 19.07 45.15 -12.46
N ALA A 169 18.30 45.06 -13.56
CA ALA A 169 18.77 45.35 -14.89
C ALA A 169 19.32 46.79 -15.06
N ASP A 170 18.80 47.75 -14.29
CA ASP A 170 19.25 49.14 -14.26
C ASP A 170 20.44 49.42 -13.35
N PHE A 171 20.94 48.39 -12.64
CA PHE A 171 22.07 48.57 -11.73
C PHE A 171 23.39 48.44 -12.46
N VAL A 172 23.88 49.55 -12.99
CA VAL A 172 25.21 49.66 -13.63
C VAL A 172 26.27 49.50 -12.51
N ILE A 173 26.98 48.38 -12.50
CA ILE A 173 28.14 48.19 -11.65
C ILE A 173 29.25 49.06 -12.14
N PRO A 174 29.73 50.05 -11.35
CA PRO A 174 30.87 50.90 -11.78
C PRO A 174 32.13 50.04 -11.94
N ASP A 175 32.83 50.21 -13.08
CA ASP A 175 34.10 49.53 -13.40
C ASP A 175 35.24 49.81 -12.37
N ASP A 176 34.95 50.57 -11.34
CA ASP A 176 35.97 51.06 -10.39
C ASP A 176 36.16 50.11 -9.20
N LEU A 177 35.55 48.94 -9.18
CA LEU A 177 35.72 47.88 -8.17
C LEU A 177 36.72 46.82 -8.62
N MET A 178 37.91 47.28 -9.01
CA MET A 178 39.03 46.35 -9.17
C MET A 178 39.67 46.02 -7.77
N TRP A 179 39.59 44.78 -7.44
CA TRP A 179 40.32 44.21 -6.31
C TRP A 179 41.66 43.68 -6.77
#